data_0cb464b64308e8239715bf7985ee9c89
#
_entry.id   0cb464b64308e8239715bf7985ee9c89
#
_cell.length_a   1.000
_cell.length_b   1.000
_cell.length_c   1.000
_cell.angle_alpha   90.00
_cell.angle_beta   90.00
_cell.angle_gamma   90.00
#
_symmetry.space_group_name_H-M   'P 1'
#
loop_
_entity.id
_entity.type
_entity.pdbx_description
1 polymer ?
#
loop_
_entity_poly.entity_id
_entity_poly.type
_entity_poly.pdbx_seq_one_letter_code
_entity_poly.pdbx_strand_id
1 'polypeptide(L)'
;MSFVVHLLLVSLYVLNNVYACTLTAMPQTVIMNNDDGITIRLRGANPCGNKLTYVITELPAYGTIYQVSQIYNLHGYNPISGKQITDKNTEVSWSSNRIYYVPTTKRSVRLLSDAFSFRITDGKNTSFDGLVTILDKSGTIVGSDFLSGDEGWTIIGNAKAGAVTVPEFEPYHRGKLFNYYIYAKDDIINHSKFGDQDKSLWYFNAPAKFLGNKGAAYGGHISFSIGMFAGDIASLNRGGNLVELECKDCGYKTGITLVYRFSKIHFEHKIANFKIELLETANWLKDPQDSLKQWTVPSKCEFLQVLSRLSGLRILGDITTWYETVALDNVFLSNTKNNVPACAMVRPDASVCTCE
;
A
#
# COMPACT_ATOMS: atom_id res chain seq x y z
N MET A 1 -61.98 0.19 -12.13
CA MET A 1 -60.58 0.57 -12.41
C MET A 1 -59.87 1.29 -11.25
N SER A 2 -60.58 1.86 -10.29
CA SER A 2 -59.95 2.64 -9.19
C SER A 2 -59.32 1.80 -8.07
N PHE A 3 -59.81 0.59 -7.81
CA PHE A 3 -59.30 -0.26 -6.71
C PHE A 3 -57.95 -0.95 -7.01
N VAL A 4 -57.66 -1.26 -8.27
CA VAL A 4 -56.42 -1.93 -8.68
C VAL A 4 -55.25 -0.96 -8.65
N VAL A 5 -55.47 0.31 -8.94
CA VAL A 5 -54.44 1.36 -8.91
C VAL A 5 -54.01 1.67 -7.47
N HIS A 6 -54.93 1.61 -6.49
CA HIS A 6 -54.57 1.83 -5.06
C HIS A 6 -53.73 0.69 -4.47
N LEU A 7 -53.98 -0.56 -4.86
CA LEU A 7 -53.18 -1.71 -4.41
C LEU A 7 -51.76 -1.70 -4.98
N LEU A 8 -51.61 -1.28 -6.24
CA LEU A 8 -50.30 -1.15 -6.88
C LEU A 8 -49.48 -0.01 -6.28
N LEU A 9 -50.09 1.10 -5.90
CA LEU A 9 -49.38 2.21 -5.23
C LEU A 9 -48.97 1.87 -3.80
N VAL A 10 -49.75 1.12 -3.04
CA VAL A 10 -49.40 0.67 -1.70
C VAL A 10 -48.30 -0.39 -1.77
N SER A 11 -48.29 -1.29 -2.75
CA SER A 11 -47.22 -2.26 -2.93
C SER A 11 -45.88 -1.61 -3.36
N LEU A 12 -45.91 -0.56 -4.17
CA LEU A 12 -44.76 0.24 -4.54
C LEU A 12 -44.23 1.07 -3.36
N TYR A 13 -45.11 1.53 -2.46
CA TYR A 13 -44.66 2.28 -1.26
C TYR A 13 -44.01 1.39 -0.18
N VAL A 14 -44.43 0.13 -0.10
CA VAL A 14 -43.82 -0.85 0.84
C VAL A 14 -42.50 -1.39 0.32
N LEU A 15 -42.30 -1.44 -1.00
CA LEU A 15 -41.04 -1.90 -1.61
C LEU A 15 -39.89 -0.85 -1.56
N ASN A 16 -40.22 0.44 -1.35
CA ASN A 16 -39.22 1.51 -1.35
C ASN A 16 -38.60 1.84 0.02
N ASN A 17 -38.95 1.12 1.10
CA ASN A 17 -38.42 1.42 2.45
C ASN A 17 -37.67 0.27 3.10
N VAL A 18 -37.20 -0.70 2.35
CA VAL A 18 -36.12 -1.58 2.86
C VAL A 18 -34.79 -0.88 2.65
N TYR A 19 -34.53 0.14 3.43
CA TYR A 19 -33.15 0.60 3.62
C TYR A 19 -32.35 -0.60 4.18
N ALA A 20 -31.60 -1.23 3.32
CA ALA A 20 -30.68 -2.27 3.75
C ALA A 20 -29.74 -1.66 4.79
N CYS A 21 -29.89 -2.11 6.04
CA CYS A 21 -29.05 -1.69 7.16
C CYS A 21 -27.65 -2.26 6.96
N THR A 22 -26.83 -1.55 6.20
CA THR A 22 -25.47 -2.00 5.92
C THR A 22 -24.56 -1.57 7.06
N LEU A 23 -24.13 -2.55 7.85
CA LEU A 23 -23.10 -2.33 8.86
C LEU A 23 -21.74 -2.17 8.19
N THR A 24 -20.93 -1.23 8.68
CA THR A 24 -19.58 -0.99 8.17
C THR A 24 -18.57 -1.00 9.29
N ALA A 25 -17.68 -1.99 9.33
CA ALA A 25 -16.47 -1.92 10.15
C ALA A 25 -15.53 -0.91 9.49
N MET A 26 -15.19 0.16 10.22
CA MET A 26 -14.37 1.25 9.68
C MET A 26 -12.89 0.90 9.77
N PRO A 27 -12.21 0.73 8.63
CA PRO A 27 -10.77 0.57 8.63
C PRO A 27 -10.07 1.78 9.24
N GLN A 28 -8.88 1.56 9.80
CA GLN A 28 -8.12 2.64 10.43
C GLN A 28 -6.62 2.36 10.44
N THR A 29 -5.84 3.44 10.41
CA THR A 29 -4.39 3.39 10.58
C THR A 29 -4.04 4.05 11.91
N VAL A 30 -3.16 3.41 12.66
CA VAL A 30 -2.71 3.86 13.98
C VAL A 30 -1.19 3.94 13.98
N ILE A 31 -0.64 5.04 14.44
CA ILE A 31 0.81 5.22 14.59
C ILE A 31 1.19 4.99 16.05
N MET A 32 2.09 4.05 16.28
CA MET A 32 2.62 3.72 17.59
C MET A 32 3.85 4.58 17.89
N ASN A 33 3.77 5.41 18.92
CA ASN A 33 4.84 6.35 19.26
C ASN A 33 5.94 5.76 20.17
N ASN A 34 5.64 4.65 20.84
CA ASN A 34 6.55 3.95 21.73
C ASN A 34 6.40 2.43 21.61
N ASP A 35 7.33 1.69 22.17
CA ASP A 35 7.36 0.23 22.10
C ASP A 35 6.51 -0.45 23.19
N ASP A 36 5.86 0.32 24.06
CA ASP A 36 5.09 -0.21 25.20
C ASP A 36 3.70 -0.69 24.78
N GLY A 37 3.28 -0.33 23.57
CA GLY A 37 1.98 -0.68 23.02
C GLY A 37 1.05 0.52 22.85
N ILE A 38 -0.13 0.26 22.30
CA ILE A 38 -1.13 1.30 22.02
C ILE A 38 -2.55 0.80 22.22
N THR A 39 -3.39 1.66 22.80
CA THR A 39 -4.84 1.42 22.87
C THR A 39 -5.50 1.87 21.57
N ILE A 40 -6.24 0.96 20.93
CA ILE A 40 -6.93 1.18 19.68
C ILE A 40 -8.44 1.09 19.91
N ARG A 41 -9.16 2.16 19.58
CA ARG A 41 -10.63 2.15 19.59
C ARG A 41 -11.13 1.69 18.22
N LEU A 42 -11.83 0.56 18.18
CA LEU A 42 -12.47 0.07 16.98
C LEU A 42 -13.66 0.95 16.60
N ARG A 43 -13.82 1.25 15.33
CA ARG A 43 -14.87 2.11 14.80
C ARG A 43 -15.80 1.33 13.88
N GLY A 44 -17.10 1.57 14.04
CA GLY A 44 -18.10 0.97 13.16
C GLY A 44 -19.26 1.92 12.96
N ALA A 45 -19.87 1.87 11.78
CA ALA A 45 -21.09 2.59 11.45
C ALA A 45 -22.28 1.63 11.41
N ASN A 46 -23.33 2.05 12.10
CA ASN A 46 -24.63 1.39 12.10
C ASN A 46 -25.74 2.42 11.85
N PRO A 47 -26.20 2.60 10.62
CA PRO A 47 -27.26 3.56 10.30
C PRO A 47 -28.62 3.21 10.95
N CYS A 48 -28.81 1.99 11.44
CA CYS A 48 -30.06 1.55 12.09
C CYS A 48 -30.07 1.70 13.61
N GLY A 49 -29.01 2.20 14.20
CA GLY A 49 -28.99 2.56 15.63
C GLY A 49 -28.91 1.38 16.60
N ASN A 50 -28.82 0.13 16.14
CA ASN A 50 -28.68 -1.02 17.02
C ASN A 50 -27.34 -1.04 17.74
N LYS A 51 -27.27 -1.70 18.88
CA LYS A 51 -26.02 -1.94 19.59
C LYS A 51 -25.07 -2.79 18.76
N LEU A 52 -23.81 -2.38 18.66
CA LEU A 52 -22.78 -3.09 17.92
C LEU A 52 -21.95 -3.99 18.81
N THR A 53 -21.66 -5.18 18.33
CA THR A 53 -20.62 -6.07 18.85
C THR A 53 -19.46 -6.07 17.86
N TYR A 54 -18.23 -5.97 18.36
CA TYR A 54 -16.99 -5.98 17.59
C TYR A 54 -16.33 -7.36 17.75
N VAL A 55 -15.91 -7.95 16.64
CA VAL A 55 -15.35 -9.31 16.60
C VAL A 55 -14.04 -9.29 15.87
N ILE A 56 -12.96 -9.75 16.50
CA ILE A 56 -11.65 -9.88 15.85
C ILE A 56 -11.69 -11.06 14.87
N THR A 57 -11.38 -10.81 13.61
CA THR A 57 -11.42 -11.85 12.56
C THR A 57 -10.05 -12.33 12.14
N GLU A 58 -9.03 -11.46 12.21
CA GLU A 58 -7.63 -11.82 11.99
C GLU A 58 -6.76 -11.25 13.11
N LEU A 59 -5.76 -12.02 13.53
CA LEU A 59 -4.81 -11.60 14.56
C LEU A 59 -3.60 -10.90 13.92
N PRO A 60 -2.92 -10.00 14.63
CA PRO A 60 -1.68 -9.41 14.17
C PRO A 60 -0.57 -10.46 14.07
N ALA A 61 0.34 -10.28 13.10
CA ALA A 61 1.43 -11.23 12.85
C ALA A 61 2.63 -11.01 13.81
N TYR A 62 2.84 -9.78 14.24
CA TYR A 62 4.04 -9.37 14.94
C TYR A 62 3.76 -8.71 16.30
N GLY A 63 2.54 -8.78 16.74
CA GLY A 63 2.11 -8.25 18.02
C GLY A 63 1.06 -9.12 18.69
N THR A 64 0.65 -8.70 19.85
CA THR A 64 -0.38 -9.34 20.64
C THR A 64 -1.47 -8.33 20.97
N ILE A 65 -2.73 -8.74 20.88
CA ILE A 65 -3.86 -7.90 21.27
C ILE A 65 -4.53 -8.40 22.55
N TYR A 66 -5.00 -7.46 23.34
CA TYR A 66 -5.62 -7.72 24.63
C TYR A 66 -6.96 -7.00 24.73
N GLN A 67 -7.90 -7.59 25.46
CA GLN A 67 -9.10 -6.89 25.92
C GLN A 67 -8.70 -5.69 26.79
N VAL A 68 -9.43 -4.59 26.67
CA VAL A 68 -9.24 -3.44 27.57
C VAL A 68 -10.29 -3.46 28.65
N SER A 69 -9.88 -3.61 29.92
CA SER A 69 -10.75 -3.41 31.07
C SER A 69 -10.76 -1.93 31.44
N GLN A 70 -11.95 -1.34 31.56
CA GLN A 70 -12.06 0.04 32.07
C GLN A 70 -11.85 0.04 33.61
N ILE A 71 -10.71 0.55 34.02
CA ILE A 71 -10.54 0.98 35.41
C ILE A 71 -10.42 2.50 35.36
N TYR A 72 -11.44 3.17 35.93
CA TYR A 72 -11.39 4.60 36.17
C TYR A 72 -10.47 4.86 37.37
N ASN A 73 -9.25 5.33 37.09
CA ASN A 73 -8.42 5.93 38.12
C ASN A 73 -8.68 7.44 38.20
N LEU A 74 -8.77 7.98 39.39
CA LEU A 74 -8.96 9.41 39.68
C LEU A 74 -7.88 10.33 39.09
N HIS A 75 -6.80 9.79 38.52
CA HIS A 75 -5.66 10.51 37.96
C HIS A 75 -5.43 10.32 36.45
N GLY A 76 -6.43 9.82 35.75
CA GLY A 76 -6.33 9.67 34.29
C GLY A 76 -6.62 8.25 33.82
N TYR A 77 -6.89 8.13 32.54
CA TYR A 77 -7.21 6.88 31.88
C TYR A 77 -5.93 6.04 31.72
N ASN A 78 -5.78 5.01 32.52
CA ASN A 78 -4.73 4.01 32.34
C ASN A 78 -5.37 2.71 31.80
N PRO A 79 -5.21 2.39 30.52
CA PRO A 79 -5.73 1.15 29.96
C PRO A 79 -4.92 -0.03 30.52
N ILE A 80 -5.48 -0.74 31.49
CA ILE A 80 -4.89 -2.02 31.91
C ILE A 80 -5.23 -3.04 30.84
N SER A 81 -4.20 -3.74 30.33
CA SER A 81 -4.38 -4.87 29.43
C SER A 81 -5.18 -5.96 30.15
N GLY A 82 -6.33 -6.31 29.58
CA GLY A 82 -7.15 -7.40 30.06
C GLY A 82 -6.66 -8.76 29.53
N LYS A 83 -7.58 -9.72 29.38
CA LYS A 83 -7.27 -11.04 28.82
C LYS A 83 -6.75 -10.91 27.38
N GLN A 84 -5.69 -11.65 27.07
CA GLN A 84 -5.15 -11.77 25.71
C GLN A 84 -6.20 -12.37 24.77
N ILE A 85 -6.28 -11.85 23.57
CA ILE A 85 -7.08 -12.38 22.48
C ILE A 85 -6.18 -13.31 21.66
N THR A 86 -6.40 -14.61 21.75
CA THR A 86 -5.60 -15.65 21.09
C THR A 86 -6.33 -16.30 19.92
N ASP A 87 -7.64 -16.13 19.86
CA ASP A 87 -8.47 -16.83 18.91
C ASP A 87 -9.19 -15.85 17.95
N LYS A 88 -9.23 -16.23 16.68
CA LYS A 88 -10.10 -15.56 15.70
C LYS A 88 -11.57 -15.70 16.11
N ASN A 89 -12.39 -14.78 15.69
CA ASN A 89 -13.81 -14.65 16.02
C ASN A 89 -14.07 -14.38 17.51
N THR A 90 -13.08 -13.80 18.21
CA THR A 90 -13.24 -13.36 19.60
C THR A 90 -13.97 -12.03 19.66
N GLU A 91 -15.02 -11.97 20.47
CA GLU A 91 -15.73 -10.71 20.75
C GLU A 91 -14.87 -9.76 21.59
N VAL A 92 -14.83 -8.49 21.20
CA VAL A 92 -14.23 -7.44 22.01
C VAL A 92 -15.22 -7.00 23.07
N SER A 93 -14.77 -6.82 24.31
CA SER A 93 -15.64 -6.40 25.42
C SER A 93 -16.43 -5.16 25.03
N TRP A 94 -17.74 -5.30 25.04
CA TRP A 94 -18.69 -4.30 24.54
C TRP A 94 -18.59 -2.94 25.23
N SER A 95 -18.12 -2.93 26.47
CA SER A 95 -18.07 -1.71 27.30
C SER A 95 -17.10 -0.66 26.75
N SER A 96 -16.13 -1.05 25.94
CA SER A 96 -15.07 -0.13 25.51
C SER A 96 -14.86 -0.04 24.00
N ASN A 97 -15.25 -1.07 23.22
CA ASN A 97 -14.84 -1.24 21.82
C ASN A 97 -13.35 -0.93 21.57
N ARG A 98 -12.51 -1.24 22.57
CA ARG A 98 -11.08 -0.97 22.56
C ARG A 98 -10.29 -2.26 22.75
N ILE A 99 -9.17 -2.30 22.12
CA ILE A 99 -8.14 -3.32 22.32
C ILE A 99 -6.83 -2.63 22.67
N TYR A 100 -5.94 -3.35 23.35
CA TYR A 100 -4.58 -2.92 23.60
C TYR A 100 -3.63 -3.79 22.78
N TYR A 101 -2.86 -3.18 21.90
CA TYR A 101 -1.87 -3.86 21.08
C TYR A 101 -0.49 -3.69 21.71
N VAL A 102 0.28 -4.79 21.75
CA VAL A 102 1.67 -4.81 22.20
C VAL A 102 2.53 -5.50 21.15
N PRO A 103 3.59 -4.87 20.65
CA PRO A 103 4.52 -5.54 19.73
C PRO A 103 5.30 -6.64 20.46
N THR A 104 5.45 -7.81 19.83
CA THR A 104 6.13 -8.97 20.44
C THR A 104 7.64 -8.93 20.33
N THR A 105 8.18 -8.14 19.44
CA THR A 105 9.62 -8.02 19.21
C THR A 105 10.14 -6.66 19.63
N LYS A 106 11.08 -6.67 20.58
CA LYS A 106 11.90 -5.49 20.85
C LYS A 106 12.77 -5.23 19.61
N ARG A 107 12.69 -4.04 19.10
CA ARG A 107 13.43 -3.30 18.05
C ARG A 107 14.65 -3.89 17.31
N SER A 108 15.05 -5.14 17.50
CA SER A 108 16.18 -5.73 16.77
C SER A 108 15.84 -6.18 15.35
N VAL A 109 14.55 -6.38 15.07
CA VAL A 109 14.05 -6.60 13.72
C VAL A 109 13.07 -5.47 13.44
N ARG A 110 13.35 -4.65 12.44
CA ARG A 110 12.47 -3.52 12.02
C ARG A 110 11.12 -4.05 11.55
N LEU A 111 10.21 -4.20 12.49
CA LEU A 111 8.80 -4.38 12.18
C LEU A 111 8.22 -3.01 11.85
N LEU A 112 8.08 -2.76 10.57
CA LEU A 112 7.66 -1.47 10.06
C LEU A 112 6.15 -1.30 10.15
N SER A 113 5.40 -2.40 10.09
CA SER A 113 3.95 -2.39 10.24
C SER A 113 3.42 -3.74 10.69
N ASP A 114 2.27 -3.71 11.34
CA ASP A 114 1.46 -4.88 11.66
C ASP A 114 -0.01 -4.59 11.36
N ALA A 115 -0.83 -5.61 11.29
CA ALA A 115 -2.24 -5.42 11.00
C ALA A 115 -3.08 -6.55 11.61
N PHE A 116 -4.33 -6.22 11.96
CA PHE A 116 -5.36 -7.19 12.32
C PHE A 116 -6.70 -6.76 11.71
N SER A 117 -7.65 -7.68 11.64
CA SER A 117 -8.97 -7.38 11.08
C SER A 117 -10.07 -7.59 12.12
N PHE A 118 -11.15 -6.84 11.98
CA PHE A 118 -12.35 -7.00 12.78
C PHE A 118 -13.61 -6.78 11.94
N ARG A 119 -14.73 -7.31 12.40
CA ARG A 119 -16.06 -7.03 11.87
C ARG A 119 -16.97 -6.54 12.97
N ILE A 120 -18.08 -5.97 12.60
CA ILE A 120 -19.14 -5.58 13.52
C ILE A 120 -20.44 -6.35 13.21
N THR A 121 -21.20 -6.63 14.24
CA THR A 121 -22.54 -7.24 14.12
C THR A 121 -23.51 -6.58 15.08
N ASP A 122 -24.77 -6.51 14.68
CA ASP A 122 -25.90 -6.08 15.52
C ASP A 122 -26.76 -7.27 16.00
N GLY A 123 -26.25 -8.49 15.81
CA GLY A 123 -26.94 -9.74 16.13
C GLY A 123 -27.82 -10.28 14.99
N LYS A 124 -28.14 -9.48 13.98
CA LYS A 124 -28.90 -9.89 12.78
C LYS A 124 -28.05 -9.79 11.52
N ASN A 125 -27.31 -8.69 11.40
CA ASN A 125 -26.45 -8.40 10.26
C ASN A 125 -24.99 -8.38 10.70
N THR A 126 -24.10 -8.63 9.74
CA THR A 126 -22.64 -8.61 9.97
C THR A 126 -21.97 -7.82 8.86
N SER A 127 -21.04 -6.96 9.19
CA SER A 127 -20.27 -6.20 8.22
C SER A 127 -19.21 -7.06 7.50
N PHE A 128 -18.64 -6.54 6.42
CA PHE A 128 -17.33 -6.97 5.95
C PHE A 128 -16.27 -6.64 6.98
N ASP A 129 -15.10 -7.25 6.84
CA ASP A 129 -13.98 -7.02 7.73
C ASP A 129 -13.39 -5.63 7.52
N GLY A 130 -13.13 -4.91 8.61
CA GLY A 130 -12.37 -3.68 8.67
C GLY A 130 -10.91 -3.97 9.06
N LEU A 131 -9.95 -3.45 8.31
CA LEU A 131 -8.53 -3.61 8.58
C LEU A 131 -8.04 -2.51 9.53
N VAL A 132 -7.29 -2.89 10.56
CA VAL A 132 -6.52 -1.97 11.40
C VAL A 132 -5.05 -2.15 11.07
N THR A 133 -4.41 -1.11 10.53
CA THR A 133 -2.97 -1.08 10.25
C THR A 133 -2.26 -0.33 11.37
N ILE A 134 -1.22 -0.95 11.93
CA ILE A 134 -0.39 -0.38 13.00
C ILE A 134 0.97 -0.07 12.39
N LEU A 135 1.35 1.20 12.40
CA LEU A 135 2.63 1.69 11.90
C LEU A 135 3.53 2.07 13.06
N ASP A 136 4.83 1.97 12.86
CA ASP A 136 5.79 2.58 13.77
C ASP A 136 5.77 4.11 13.66
N LYS A 137 6.53 4.80 14.50
CA LYS A 137 6.60 6.26 14.50
C LYS A 137 7.12 6.87 13.19
N SER A 138 7.79 6.09 12.34
CA SER A 138 8.27 6.54 11.04
C SER A 138 7.15 6.54 9.99
N GLY A 139 6.02 5.88 10.30
CA GLY A 139 4.92 5.67 9.38
C GLY A 139 5.26 4.72 8.23
N THR A 140 6.33 3.93 8.35
CA THR A 140 6.73 2.98 7.31
C THR A 140 5.81 1.77 7.31
N ILE A 141 5.20 1.50 6.17
CA ILE A 141 4.30 0.36 5.93
C ILE A 141 5.10 -0.88 5.54
N VAL A 142 6.04 -0.70 4.61
CA VAL A 142 6.93 -1.74 4.12
C VAL A 142 8.20 -1.11 3.57
N GLY A 143 9.32 -1.81 3.68
CA GLY A 143 10.59 -1.31 3.16
C GLY A 143 11.60 -2.40 2.85
N SER A 144 12.61 -2.01 2.09
CA SER A 144 13.84 -2.74 1.82
C SER A 144 15.01 -1.80 2.03
N ASP A 145 15.93 -2.19 2.90
CA ASP A 145 17.21 -1.53 3.14
C ASP A 145 18.40 -2.44 2.78
N PHE A 146 18.08 -3.59 2.20
CA PHE A 146 19.00 -4.60 1.69
C PHE A 146 20.06 -5.09 2.68
N LEU A 147 19.85 -4.90 3.98
CA LEU A 147 20.75 -5.42 5.03
C LEU A 147 20.77 -6.95 5.06
N SER A 148 19.77 -7.60 4.53
CA SER A 148 19.60 -9.06 4.53
C SER A 148 19.73 -9.70 3.14
N GLY A 149 20.35 -9.03 2.17
CA GLY A 149 20.47 -9.49 0.79
C GLY A 149 19.51 -8.80 -0.16
N ASP A 150 19.14 -9.45 -1.25
CA ASP A 150 18.24 -8.91 -2.27
C ASP A 150 16.77 -8.79 -1.81
N GLU A 151 16.44 -9.36 -0.68
CA GLU A 151 15.11 -9.37 -0.07
C GLU A 151 13.98 -9.82 -1.02
N GLY A 152 14.34 -10.61 -2.03
CA GLY A 152 13.41 -11.15 -3.03
C GLY A 152 13.07 -10.19 -4.18
N TRP A 153 13.82 -9.11 -4.34
CA TRP A 153 13.74 -8.27 -5.53
C TRP A 153 14.26 -9.02 -6.76
N THR A 154 13.66 -8.76 -7.92
CA THR A 154 14.04 -9.37 -9.20
C THR A 154 14.20 -8.29 -10.27
N ILE A 155 14.74 -8.67 -11.41
CA ILE A 155 14.81 -7.79 -12.59
C ILE A 155 13.83 -8.28 -13.63
N ILE A 156 13.10 -7.37 -14.23
CA ILE A 156 12.22 -7.63 -15.38
C ILE A 156 12.51 -6.63 -16.49
N GLY A 157 12.34 -7.05 -17.72
CA GLY A 157 12.48 -6.18 -18.88
C GLY A 157 12.36 -6.91 -20.20
N ASN A 158 12.21 -6.16 -21.29
CA ASN A 158 12.23 -6.68 -22.65
C ASN A 158 13.66 -6.88 -23.16
N ALA A 159 14.50 -7.42 -22.35
CA ALA A 159 15.87 -7.60 -22.73
C ALA A 159 16.01 -8.71 -23.76
N LYS A 160 16.37 -8.36 -24.95
CA LYS A 160 17.02 -9.30 -25.86
C LYS A 160 18.43 -9.53 -25.36
N ALA A 161 18.80 -10.81 -25.23
CA ALA A 161 20.12 -11.33 -24.94
C ALA A 161 21.12 -10.37 -24.26
N GLY A 162 21.33 -10.55 -22.96
CA GLY A 162 22.29 -9.79 -22.17
C GLY A 162 21.71 -9.02 -21.00
N ALA A 163 20.38 -8.99 -20.86
CA ALA A 163 19.76 -8.32 -19.73
C ALA A 163 19.96 -9.10 -18.44
N VAL A 164 20.16 -8.34 -17.40
CA VAL A 164 20.30 -8.86 -16.04
C VAL A 164 18.95 -9.41 -15.60
N THR A 165 18.93 -10.66 -15.21
CA THR A 165 17.71 -11.34 -14.77
C THR A 165 17.59 -11.39 -13.24
N VAL A 166 18.67 -11.14 -12.52
CA VAL A 166 18.74 -11.21 -11.06
C VAL A 166 19.56 -10.03 -10.55
N PRO A 167 19.08 -9.27 -9.58
CA PRO A 167 19.89 -8.23 -8.96
C PRO A 167 21.03 -8.85 -8.17
N GLU A 168 22.19 -8.25 -8.25
CA GLU A 168 23.34 -8.61 -7.43
C GLU A 168 23.25 -7.81 -6.12
N PHE A 169 23.56 -8.47 -5.00
CA PHE A 169 23.66 -7.83 -3.70
C PHE A 169 25.12 -7.49 -3.43
N GLU A 170 25.37 -6.22 -3.08
CA GLU A 170 26.69 -5.76 -2.67
C GLU A 170 26.62 -5.14 -1.29
N PRO A 171 27.34 -5.69 -0.29
CA PRO A 171 27.60 -4.97 0.92
C PRO A 171 28.50 -3.79 0.61
N TYR A 172 28.22 -2.65 1.20
CA TYR A 172 28.97 -1.42 0.98
C TYR A 172 30.47 -1.57 1.16
N HIS A 173 31.24 -1.18 0.17
CA HIS A 173 32.70 -1.22 0.25
C HIS A 173 33.42 0.07 -0.12
N ARG A 174 32.84 1.03 -0.78
CA ARG A 174 33.59 2.18 -1.29
C ARG A 174 32.76 3.46 -1.34
N GLY A 175 32.94 4.31 -0.34
CA GLY A 175 32.42 5.67 -0.38
C GLY A 175 31.07 5.81 0.34
N LYS A 176 30.57 6.97 0.46
CA LYS A 176 29.52 7.39 1.40
C LYS A 176 28.09 7.18 0.89
N LEU A 177 27.84 6.28 -0.08
CA LEU A 177 26.61 6.37 -0.84
C LEU A 177 25.49 5.50 -0.29
N PHE A 178 25.74 4.20 -0.05
CA PHE A 178 24.79 3.24 0.47
C PHE A 178 25.48 2.33 1.46
N ASN A 179 24.79 1.85 2.50
CA ASN A 179 25.35 0.82 3.38
C ASN A 179 25.27 -0.56 2.73
N TYR A 180 24.11 -0.87 2.15
CA TYR A 180 23.84 -2.07 1.36
C TYR A 180 22.91 -1.67 0.24
N TYR A 181 22.99 -2.35 -0.89
CA TYR A 181 22.14 -2.09 -2.04
C TYR A 181 22.08 -3.32 -2.95
N ILE A 182 21.08 -3.36 -3.79
CA ILE A 182 21.07 -4.26 -4.95
C ILE A 182 21.47 -3.46 -6.19
N TYR A 183 22.04 -4.14 -7.17
CA TYR A 183 22.36 -3.49 -8.45
C TYR A 183 22.12 -4.45 -9.62
N ALA A 184 21.96 -3.86 -10.77
CA ALA A 184 21.90 -4.59 -12.02
C ALA A 184 22.65 -3.85 -13.10
N LYS A 185 23.09 -4.61 -14.10
CA LYS A 185 23.87 -4.10 -15.24
C LYS A 185 23.09 -4.35 -16.50
N ASP A 186 23.06 -3.37 -17.36
CA ASP A 186 22.74 -3.57 -18.77
C ASP A 186 24.05 -3.60 -19.55
N ASP A 187 24.42 -4.79 -20.01
CA ASP A 187 25.63 -5.01 -20.78
C ASP A 187 25.36 -5.03 -22.29
N ILE A 188 24.18 -4.60 -22.73
CA ILE A 188 23.84 -4.58 -24.17
C ILE A 188 24.65 -3.50 -24.86
N ILE A 189 25.89 -3.83 -25.10
CA ILE A 189 26.74 -3.13 -26.07
C ILE A 189 26.37 -3.66 -27.47
N ASN A 190 25.29 -3.14 -28.04
CA ASN A 190 25.04 -3.39 -29.46
C ASN A 190 26.02 -2.57 -30.30
N HIS A 191 27.26 -3.01 -30.31
CA HIS A 191 28.34 -2.40 -31.10
C HIS A 191 28.18 -2.51 -32.61
N SER A 192 27.12 -3.14 -33.09
CA SER A 192 27.06 -3.48 -34.51
C SER A 192 26.70 -2.34 -35.45
N LYS A 193 26.12 -1.24 -34.95
CA LYS A 193 25.87 -0.07 -35.80
C LYS A 193 25.78 1.21 -34.96
N PHE A 194 26.59 2.18 -35.28
CA PHE A 194 26.42 3.56 -34.84
C PHE A 194 24.99 4.01 -35.15
N GLY A 195 24.18 4.20 -34.10
CA GLY A 195 22.83 4.73 -34.23
C GLY A 195 21.69 3.86 -33.68
N ASP A 196 21.90 2.59 -33.37
CA ASP A 196 20.88 1.77 -32.74
C ASP A 196 20.90 2.01 -31.21
N GLN A 197 20.03 2.90 -30.77
CA GLN A 197 19.77 3.09 -29.33
C GLN A 197 19.09 1.84 -28.79
N ASP A 198 19.49 1.39 -27.61
CA ASP A 198 18.74 0.40 -26.90
C ASP A 198 17.34 0.96 -26.55
N LYS A 199 16.31 0.26 -26.98
CA LYS A 199 14.90 0.63 -26.76
C LYS A 199 14.23 -0.26 -25.72
N SER A 200 14.93 -1.26 -25.21
CA SER A 200 14.39 -2.16 -24.20
C SER A 200 14.54 -1.52 -22.83
N LEU A 201 13.44 -1.49 -22.08
CA LEU A 201 13.44 -0.99 -20.70
C LEU A 201 13.54 -2.17 -19.74
N TRP A 202 14.29 -1.98 -18.64
CA TRP A 202 14.33 -2.91 -17.54
C TRP A 202 14.04 -2.23 -16.21
N TYR A 203 13.49 -3.01 -15.27
CA TYR A 203 13.02 -2.52 -13.98
C TYR A 203 13.45 -3.41 -12.84
N PHE A 204 13.69 -2.83 -11.68
CA PHE A 204 13.65 -3.52 -10.41
C PHE A 204 12.20 -3.83 -10.07
N ASN A 205 11.89 -5.11 -9.89
CA ASN A 205 10.55 -5.59 -9.60
C ASN A 205 10.44 -6.01 -8.13
N ALA A 206 9.51 -5.40 -7.42
CA ALA A 206 9.37 -5.55 -5.98
C ALA A 206 8.85 -6.94 -5.57
N PRO A 207 9.31 -7.48 -4.44
CA PRO A 207 8.87 -8.76 -3.88
C PRO A 207 7.46 -8.68 -3.29
N ALA A 208 6.89 -9.85 -2.98
CA ALA A 208 5.53 -10.01 -2.47
C ALA A 208 5.20 -9.14 -1.24
N LYS A 209 6.19 -8.82 -0.39
CA LYS A 209 5.96 -7.95 0.78
C LYS A 209 5.45 -6.55 0.41
N PHE A 210 5.80 -6.05 -0.78
CA PHE A 210 5.30 -4.76 -1.30
C PHE A 210 3.93 -4.88 -1.97
N LEU A 211 3.43 -6.07 -2.24
CA LEU A 211 2.19 -6.33 -2.97
C LEU A 211 0.99 -6.54 -2.02
N GLY A 212 -0.18 -6.72 -2.61
CA GLY A 212 -1.44 -6.88 -1.88
C GLY A 212 -2.01 -5.55 -1.40
N ASN A 213 -2.65 -5.53 -0.24
CA ASN A 213 -3.27 -4.31 0.28
C ASN A 213 -2.23 -3.36 0.87
N LYS A 214 -1.98 -2.27 0.16
CA LYS A 214 -1.15 -1.12 0.54
C LYS A 214 -1.97 0.17 0.61
N GLY A 215 -3.28 0.07 0.75
CA GLY A 215 -4.19 1.23 0.85
C GLY A 215 -3.80 2.23 1.93
N ALA A 216 -3.18 1.76 3.03
CA ALA A 216 -2.64 2.63 4.09
C ALA A 216 -1.57 3.61 3.58
N ALA A 217 -0.96 3.35 2.42
CA ALA A 217 0.03 4.25 1.81
C ALA A 217 -0.59 5.46 1.11
N TYR A 218 -1.90 5.49 0.88
CA TYR A 218 -2.57 6.61 0.24
C TYR A 218 -2.41 7.89 1.05
N GLY A 219 -2.00 8.97 0.38
CA GLY A 219 -1.66 10.24 1.03
C GLY A 219 -0.27 10.27 1.68
N GLY A 220 0.43 9.14 1.69
CA GLY A 220 1.82 9.02 2.07
C GLY A 220 2.76 9.13 0.87
N HIS A 221 3.84 8.35 0.86
CA HIS A 221 4.83 8.42 -0.22
C HIS A 221 5.55 7.08 -0.42
N ILE A 222 6.08 6.88 -1.62
CA ILE A 222 7.17 5.96 -1.89
C ILE A 222 8.48 6.72 -1.91
N SER A 223 9.51 6.21 -1.24
CA SER A 223 10.86 6.76 -1.29
C SER A 223 11.86 5.67 -1.66
N PHE A 224 12.90 6.05 -2.38
CA PHE A 224 14.02 5.18 -2.75
C PHE A 224 15.21 6.00 -3.22
N SER A 225 16.37 5.35 -3.30
CA SER A 225 17.60 5.92 -3.82
C SER A 225 18.05 5.12 -5.03
N ILE A 226 18.43 5.81 -6.09
CA ILE A 226 19.07 5.23 -7.28
C ILE A 226 20.51 5.71 -7.34
N GLY A 227 21.44 4.78 -7.48
CA GLY A 227 22.85 5.06 -7.70
C GLY A 227 23.27 4.65 -9.10
N MET A 228 24.08 5.47 -9.76
CA MET A 228 24.60 5.21 -11.07
C MET A 228 26.11 4.99 -11.01
N PHE A 229 26.56 3.75 -11.18
CA PHE A 229 27.98 3.39 -11.05
C PHE A 229 28.70 3.38 -12.38
N ALA A 230 28.01 3.08 -13.48
CA ALA A 230 28.49 3.18 -14.84
C ALA A 230 27.38 3.69 -15.74
N GLY A 231 27.74 4.21 -16.91
CA GLY A 231 26.83 4.80 -17.90
C GLY A 231 26.99 6.31 -18.03
N ASP A 232 26.38 6.86 -19.08
CA ASP A 232 26.47 8.30 -19.37
C ASP A 232 25.25 9.04 -18.79
N ILE A 233 25.50 9.74 -17.68
CA ILE A 233 24.47 10.56 -17.02
C ILE A 233 23.92 11.68 -17.91
N ALA A 234 24.67 12.11 -18.94
CA ALA A 234 24.25 13.19 -19.82
C ALA A 234 23.12 12.78 -20.78
N SER A 235 22.87 11.49 -20.99
CA SER A 235 21.87 10.96 -21.93
C SER A 235 20.48 10.67 -21.29
N LEU A 236 20.24 11.12 -20.07
CA LEU A 236 19.05 10.83 -19.25
C LEU A 236 17.69 11.36 -19.77
N ASN A 237 17.56 11.71 -21.03
CA ASN A 237 16.34 12.33 -21.57
C ASN A 237 15.30 11.33 -22.12
N ARG A 238 15.32 10.06 -21.70
CA ARG A 238 14.41 9.05 -22.24
C ARG A 238 12.95 9.20 -21.89
N GLY A 239 12.61 9.93 -20.81
CA GLY A 239 11.22 10.15 -20.42
C GLY A 239 10.49 8.84 -20.10
N GLY A 240 11.11 7.99 -19.28
CA GLY A 240 10.55 6.69 -18.88
C GLY A 240 9.58 6.78 -17.72
N ASN A 241 8.92 5.67 -17.43
CA ASN A 241 8.09 5.48 -16.24
C ASN A 241 9.04 5.17 -15.08
N LEU A 242 9.30 6.14 -14.22
CA LEU A 242 10.21 5.95 -13.07
C LEU A 242 9.67 4.92 -12.06
N VAL A 243 8.37 4.99 -11.80
CA VAL A 243 7.67 4.04 -10.93
C VAL A 243 6.40 3.58 -11.62
N GLU A 244 6.14 2.28 -11.56
CA GLU A 244 4.89 1.68 -12.02
C GLU A 244 4.20 0.94 -10.87
N LEU A 245 2.91 1.20 -10.69
CA LEU A 245 2.02 0.51 -9.77
C LEU A 245 0.94 -0.21 -10.57
N GLU A 246 0.89 -1.53 -10.48
CA GLU A 246 -0.03 -2.36 -11.25
C GLU A 246 -1.08 -3.01 -10.35
N CYS A 247 -2.31 -3.01 -10.80
CA CYS A 247 -3.40 -3.82 -10.28
C CYS A 247 -4.06 -4.60 -11.42
N LYS A 248 -3.82 -5.90 -11.50
CA LYS A 248 -4.36 -6.76 -12.57
C LYS A 248 -5.87 -6.95 -12.50
N ASP A 249 -6.42 -6.96 -11.29
CA ASP A 249 -7.85 -7.22 -11.05
C ASP A 249 -8.71 -5.95 -10.91
N CYS A 250 -8.11 -4.76 -11.12
CA CYS A 250 -8.80 -3.49 -11.10
C CYS A 250 -9.49 -3.20 -12.43
N GLY A 251 -10.31 -2.12 -12.50
CA GLY A 251 -10.90 -1.65 -13.74
C GLY A 251 -11.81 -2.67 -14.42
N TYR A 252 -12.68 -3.35 -13.64
CA TYR A 252 -13.52 -4.44 -14.17
C TYR A 252 -12.71 -5.61 -14.78
N LYS A 253 -11.57 -5.94 -14.18
CA LYS A 253 -10.63 -6.98 -14.62
C LYS A 253 -9.84 -6.66 -15.90
N THR A 254 -9.87 -5.43 -16.37
CA THR A 254 -9.01 -4.98 -17.49
C THR A 254 -7.60 -4.63 -17.03
N GLY A 255 -7.41 -4.49 -15.71
CA GLY A 255 -6.19 -4.01 -15.11
C GLY A 255 -6.11 -2.48 -15.07
N ILE A 256 -5.37 -1.96 -14.10
CA ILE A 256 -4.99 -0.54 -14.04
C ILE A 256 -3.50 -0.48 -13.73
N THR A 257 -2.75 0.25 -14.54
CA THR A 257 -1.35 0.58 -14.28
C THR A 257 -1.24 2.09 -14.10
N LEU A 258 -0.72 2.50 -12.94
CA LEU A 258 -0.39 3.89 -12.67
C LEU A 258 1.12 4.07 -12.83
N VAL A 259 1.52 5.14 -13.48
CA VAL A 259 2.92 5.45 -13.71
C VAL A 259 3.26 6.83 -13.21
N TYR A 260 4.42 6.94 -12.58
CA TYR A 260 5.04 8.22 -12.28
C TYR A 260 6.16 8.47 -13.28
N ARG A 261 5.99 9.50 -14.11
CA ARG A 261 6.98 9.87 -15.12
C ARG A 261 7.94 10.91 -14.60
N PHE A 262 9.17 10.83 -15.01
CA PHE A 262 10.15 11.88 -14.78
C PHE A 262 10.49 12.59 -16.08
N SER A 263 10.76 13.88 -15.99
CA SER A 263 11.28 14.68 -17.11
C SER A 263 12.79 14.80 -17.05
N LYS A 264 13.36 14.78 -15.85
CA LYS A 264 14.80 14.88 -15.61
C LYS A 264 15.14 14.31 -14.24
N ILE A 265 16.17 13.48 -14.16
CA ILE A 265 16.74 13.02 -12.90
C ILE A 265 17.95 13.86 -12.57
N HIS A 266 18.00 14.37 -11.35
CA HIS A 266 19.16 15.07 -10.85
C HIS A 266 19.98 14.15 -9.96
N PHE A 267 21.21 13.86 -10.35
CA PHE A 267 22.14 13.06 -9.59
C PHE A 267 23.13 13.96 -8.85
N GLU A 268 23.15 13.85 -7.54
CA GLU A 268 24.17 14.43 -6.70
C GLU A 268 25.18 13.33 -6.33
N HIS A 269 26.44 13.51 -6.74
CA HIS A 269 27.50 12.51 -6.54
C HIS A 269 27.10 11.09 -7.02
N LYS A 270 26.45 10.99 -8.18
CA LYS A 270 25.93 9.74 -8.77
C LYS A 270 24.74 9.13 -8.06
N ILE A 271 24.11 9.81 -7.11
CA ILE A 271 22.89 9.35 -6.44
C ILE A 271 21.73 10.31 -6.71
N ALA A 272 20.57 9.75 -6.91
CA ALA A 272 19.30 10.46 -6.88
C ALA A 272 18.39 9.87 -5.82
N ASN A 273 17.88 10.73 -4.93
CA ASN A 273 16.91 10.36 -3.90
C ASN A 273 15.52 10.78 -4.34
N PHE A 274 14.58 9.86 -4.24
CA PHE A 274 13.20 10.09 -4.63
C PHE A 274 12.29 10.02 -3.41
N LYS A 275 11.29 10.91 -3.40
CA LYS A 275 10.17 10.89 -2.49
C LYS A 275 8.94 11.30 -3.27
N ILE A 276 8.12 10.34 -3.66
CA ILE A 276 6.98 10.52 -4.56
C ILE A 276 5.70 10.34 -3.76
N GLU A 277 4.85 11.34 -3.73
CA GLU A 277 3.57 11.27 -3.03
C GLU A 277 2.62 10.28 -3.73
N LEU A 278 1.90 9.50 -2.92
CA LEU A 278 0.93 8.51 -3.38
C LEU A 278 -0.49 9.09 -3.35
N LEU A 279 -0.69 10.06 -4.24
CA LEU A 279 -1.95 10.77 -4.45
C LEU A 279 -2.19 10.97 -5.96
N GLU A 280 -3.44 10.93 -6.38
CA GLU A 280 -3.83 11.20 -7.77
C GLU A 280 -3.40 12.56 -8.28
N THR A 281 -3.22 13.54 -7.37
CA THR A 281 -2.78 14.90 -7.70
C THR A 281 -1.26 15.05 -7.84
N ALA A 282 -0.47 13.99 -7.57
CA ALA A 282 0.99 14.04 -7.55
C ALA A 282 1.64 13.60 -8.88
N ASN A 283 1.11 14.05 -10.00
CA ASN A 283 1.63 13.79 -11.36
C ASN A 283 1.68 12.31 -11.78
N TRP A 284 0.85 11.48 -11.17
CA TRP A 284 0.63 10.12 -11.64
C TRP A 284 -0.26 10.11 -12.88
N LEU A 285 0.03 9.22 -13.79
CA LEU A 285 -0.75 8.98 -15.00
C LEU A 285 -1.24 7.53 -15.04
N LYS A 286 -2.44 7.34 -15.57
CA LYS A 286 -2.97 6.03 -15.87
C LYS A 286 -2.54 5.63 -17.27
N ASP A 287 -1.89 4.45 -17.39
CA ASP A 287 -1.54 3.86 -18.66
C ASP A 287 -2.82 3.43 -19.39
N PRO A 288 -3.10 3.94 -20.57
CA PRO A 288 -4.26 3.54 -21.35
C PRO A 288 -4.19 2.10 -21.87
N GLN A 289 -3.01 1.42 -21.77
CA GLN A 289 -2.72 0.10 -22.34
C GLN A 289 -2.95 0.01 -23.86
N ASP A 290 -3.05 1.16 -24.48
CA ASP A 290 -3.26 1.32 -25.91
C ASP A 290 -2.49 2.57 -26.36
N SER A 291 -1.52 2.39 -27.23
CA SER A 291 -0.62 3.47 -27.70
C SER A 291 -1.34 4.59 -28.44
N LEU A 292 -2.56 4.34 -28.93
CA LEU A 292 -3.39 5.33 -29.61
C LEU A 292 -4.22 6.18 -28.66
N LYS A 293 -4.32 5.80 -27.40
CA LYS A 293 -5.09 6.53 -26.39
C LYS A 293 -4.19 7.46 -25.58
N GLN A 294 -4.77 8.56 -25.16
CA GLN A 294 -4.06 9.52 -24.32
C GLN A 294 -3.94 9.01 -22.87
N TRP A 295 -2.80 9.30 -22.26
CA TRP A 295 -2.58 9.13 -20.85
C TRP A 295 -3.48 10.08 -20.04
N THR A 296 -4.10 9.59 -19.01
CA THR A 296 -5.03 10.37 -18.19
C THR A 296 -4.57 10.42 -16.74
N VAL A 297 -4.97 11.45 -16.01
CA VAL A 297 -4.79 11.50 -14.56
C VAL A 297 -5.73 10.47 -13.94
N PRO A 298 -5.25 9.61 -13.02
CA PRO A 298 -6.14 8.67 -12.33
C PRO A 298 -7.12 9.43 -11.43
N SER A 299 -8.33 8.92 -11.30
CA SER A 299 -9.22 9.35 -10.24
C SER A 299 -8.74 8.86 -8.88
N LYS A 300 -9.18 9.51 -7.79
CA LYS A 300 -8.94 9.07 -6.41
C LYS A 300 -9.32 7.60 -6.22
N CYS A 301 -10.47 7.19 -6.77
CA CYS A 301 -10.96 5.83 -6.69
C CYS A 301 -10.03 4.82 -7.36
N GLU A 302 -9.58 5.09 -8.59
CA GLU A 302 -8.63 4.23 -9.31
C GLU A 302 -7.31 4.12 -8.55
N PHE A 303 -6.81 5.24 -8.01
CA PHE A 303 -5.58 5.23 -7.22
C PHE A 303 -5.70 4.35 -5.97
N LEU A 304 -6.81 4.48 -5.24
CA LEU A 304 -7.11 3.66 -4.07
C LEU A 304 -7.30 2.18 -4.41
N GLN A 305 -7.98 1.87 -5.53
CA GLN A 305 -8.11 0.50 -6.02
C GLN A 305 -6.75 -0.13 -6.28
N VAL A 306 -5.85 0.58 -6.95
CA VAL A 306 -4.50 0.07 -7.24
C VAL A 306 -3.71 -0.17 -5.96
N LEU A 307 -3.69 0.78 -5.02
CA LEU A 307 -2.98 0.59 -3.74
C LEU A 307 -3.58 -0.53 -2.89
N SER A 308 -4.90 -0.72 -2.89
CA SER A 308 -5.53 -1.78 -2.09
C SER A 308 -5.36 -3.18 -2.66
N ARG A 309 -4.94 -3.31 -3.92
CA ARG A 309 -4.77 -4.58 -4.65
C ARG A 309 -3.51 -4.59 -5.49
N LEU A 310 -2.45 -4.05 -4.96
CA LEU A 310 -1.19 -3.92 -5.69
C LEU A 310 -0.69 -5.31 -6.12
N SER A 311 -0.62 -5.55 -7.41
CA SER A 311 -0.13 -6.79 -8.02
C SER A 311 1.27 -6.66 -8.61
N GLY A 312 1.76 -5.42 -8.78
CA GLY A 312 3.11 -5.12 -9.23
C GLY A 312 3.55 -3.73 -8.78
N LEU A 313 4.80 -3.63 -8.37
CA LEU A 313 5.52 -2.39 -8.13
C LEU A 313 6.87 -2.51 -8.81
N ARG A 314 7.18 -1.56 -9.69
CA ARG A 314 8.40 -1.55 -10.47
C ARG A 314 9.08 -0.22 -10.38
N ILE A 315 10.40 -0.21 -10.28
CA ILE A 315 11.25 0.98 -10.28
C ILE A 315 12.20 0.87 -11.46
N LEU A 316 12.25 1.90 -12.29
CA LEU A 316 13.06 1.92 -13.49
C LEU A 316 14.54 1.76 -13.15
N GLY A 317 15.17 0.78 -13.79
CA GLY A 317 16.61 0.57 -13.73
C GLY A 317 17.31 1.08 -14.99
N ASP A 318 16.64 1.04 -16.12
CA ASP A 318 17.13 1.52 -17.42
C ASP A 318 17.06 3.05 -17.48
N ILE A 319 18.17 3.70 -17.20
CA ILE A 319 18.26 5.17 -17.09
C ILE A 319 18.96 5.80 -18.26
N THR A 320 19.84 5.07 -18.95
CA THR A 320 20.59 5.57 -20.11
C THR A 320 20.20 4.87 -21.40
N THR A 321 20.73 5.33 -22.51
CA THR A 321 20.53 4.69 -23.83
C THR A 321 21.63 3.69 -24.18
N TRP A 322 22.57 3.48 -23.26
CA TRP A 322 23.76 2.65 -23.43
C TRP A 322 23.88 1.69 -22.25
N TYR A 323 25.01 0.96 -22.21
CA TYR A 323 25.31 0.14 -21.03
C TYR A 323 25.32 0.97 -19.75
N GLU A 324 24.81 0.38 -18.70
CA GLU A 324 24.78 1.02 -17.40
C GLU A 324 24.90 0.02 -16.26
N THR A 325 25.25 0.54 -15.10
CA THR A 325 25.15 -0.17 -13.84
C THR A 325 24.40 0.71 -12.87
N VAL A 326 23.21 0.28 -12.51
CA VAL A 326 22.29 1.03 -11.66
C VAL A 326 22.04 0.27 -10.38
N ALA A 327 22.17 0.96 -9.25
CA ALA A 327 21.87 0.45 -7.91
C ALA A 327 20.56 1.00 -7.40
N LEU A 328 19.89 0.20 -6.58
CA LEU A 328 18.67 0.56 -5.86
C LEU A 328 18.86 0.34 -4.36
N ASP A 329 18.44 1.31 -3.54
CA ASP A 329 18.49 1.23 -2.09
C ASP A 329 17.34 2.00 -1.43
N ASN A 330 17.12 1.73 -0.14
CA ASN A 330 16.21 2.47 0.73
C ASN A 330 14.78 2.61 0.18
N VAL A 331 14.22 1.52 -0.32
CA VAL A 331 12.86 1.51 -0.86
C VAL A 331 11.83 1.39 0.26
N PHE A 332 11.02 2.43 0.47
CA PHE A 332 10.00 2.45 1.52
C PHE A 332 8.66 2.97 1.00
N LEU A 333 7.58 2.30 1.40
CA LEU A 333 6.23 2.86 1.37
C LEU A 333 5.91 3.36 2.77
N SER A 334 5.59 4.62 2.90
CA SER A 334 5.38 5.26 4.22
C SER A 334 4.18 6.21 4.20
N ASN A 335 3.48 6.30 5.33
CA ASN A 335 2.45 7.30 5.56
C ASN A 335 2.49 7.77 7.02
N THR A 336 2.77 9.04 7.21
CA THR A 336 2.77 9.69 8.53
C THR A 336 1.46 10.41 8.83
N LYS A 337 0.50 10.41 7.89
CA LYS A 337 -0.79 11.07 8.04
C LYS A 337 -1.83 10.08 8.54
N ASN A 338 -2.51 10.39 9.64
CA ASN A 338 -3.58 9.55 10.22
C ASN A 338 -4.90 9.57 9.42
N ASN A 339 -4.91 10.11 8.20
CA ASN A 339 -6.12 10.32 7.39
C ASN A 339 -6.17 9.39 6.17
N VAL A 340 -6.03 8.10 6.39
CA VAL A 340 -6.31 7.14 5.31
C VAL A 340 -7.83 7.07 5.13
N PRO A 341 -8.38 7.36 3.95
CA PRO A 341 -9.81 7.25 3.71
C PRO A 341 -10.31 5.83 4.02
N ALA A 342 -11.45 5.70 4.67
CA ALA A 342 -12.04 4.40 4.99
C ALA A 342 -12.19 3.51 3.73
N CYS A 343 -12.47 4.11 2.59
CA CYS A 343 -12.56 3.43 1.29
C CYS A 343 -11.23 2.85 0.77
N ALA A 344 -10.08 3.31 1.26
CA ALA A 344 -8.77 2.76 0.88
C ALA A 344 -8.60 1.30 1.32
N MET A 345 -9.45 0.84 2.20
CA MET A 345 -9.32 -0.46 2.85
C MET A 345 -10.54 -1.36 2.64
N VAL A 346 -11.56 -0.90 1.92
CA VAL A 346 -12.73 -1.71 1.59
C VAL A 346 -12.42 -2.67 0.45
N ARG A 347 -12.96 -3.89 0.56
CA ARG A 347 -12.86 -4.88 -0.50
C ARG A 347 -13.36 -4.30 -1.83
N PRO A 348 -12.66 -4.62 -2.87
CA PRO A 348 -12.80 -4.05 -4.21
C PRO A 348 -14.05 -4.47 -5.00
N ASP A 349 -14.90 -5.30 -4.45
CA ASP A 349 -16.18 -5.70 -5.08
C ASP A 349 -17.29 -4.66 -4.92
N ALA A 350 -17.04 -3.63 -4.11
CA ALA A 350 -17.94 -2.49 -4.07
C ALA A 350 -17.86 -1.75 -5.42
N SER A 351 -18.86 -1.94 -6.24
CA SER A 351 -19.08 -1.24 -7.52
C SER A 351 -19.23 0.29 -7.35
N VAL A 352 -19.11 0.79 -6.13
CA VAL A 352 -19.29 2.19 -5.77
C VAL A 352 -18.16 2.61 -4.83
N CYS A 353 -17.16 3.26 -5.38
CA CYS A 353 -16.21 4.06 -4.63
C CYS A 353 -16.87 5.36 -4.18
N THR A 354 -17.74 5.32 -3.21
CA THR A 354 -18.22 6.54 -2.53
C THR A 354 -17.18 6.95 -1.49
N CYS A 355 -16.08 7.51 -1.97
CA CYS A 355 -15.11 8.22 -1.13
C CYS A 355 -15.49 9.69 -1.13
N GLU A 356 -16.55 10.08 -0.43
CA GLU A 356 -16.81 11.45 -0.04
C GLU A 356 -16.10 11.81 1.27
#